data_98a8477c5cae61073e66cf000bbe75dd
#
_entry.id   98a8477c5cae61073e66cf000bbe75dd
#
_cell.length_a   1.000
_cell.length_b   1.000
_cell.length_c   1.000
_cell.angle_alpha   90.00
_cell.angle_beta   90.00
_cell.angle_gamma   90.00
#
_symmetry.space_group_name_H-M   'P 1'
#
loop_
_entity.id
_entity.type
_entity.pdbx_description
1 polymer ?
#
loop_
_entity_poly.entity_id
_entity_poly.type
_entity_poly.pdbx_seq_one_letter_code
_entity_poly.pdbx_strand_id
1 'polypeptide(L)'
;MKKLTNREEDVMIILWDLKQAFVKDVLAEFKVDKPHYNTLSTMIRNLEEKGYVAHNAFGNTHQYYPIVTKEVYRKRFMNQAIEDYFSNSYKNLVSFFAAEEKISV
;
A
#
# COMPACT_ATOMS: atom_id res chain seq x y z
N MET A 1 12.57 -1.47 -4.96
CA MET A 1 11.33 -1.52 -4.13
C MET A 1 10.65 -2.86 -4.34
N LYS A 2 10.43 -3.59 -3.26
CA LYS A 2 9.79 -4.90 -3.34
C LYS A 2 8.28 -4.74 -3.49
N LYS A 3 7.68 -5.65 -4.27
CA LYS A 3 6.23 -5.67 -4.45
C LYS A 3 5.55 -6.10 -3.15
N LEU A 4 4.44 -5.45 -2.84
CA LEU A 4 3.64 -5.78 -1.67
C LEU A 4 2.61 -6.85 -1.98
N THR A 5 2.28 -7.66 -0.97
CA THR A 5 1.11 -8.54 -1.05
C THR A 5 -0.16 -7.70 -0.93
N ASN A 6 -1.31 -8.28 -1.27
CA ASN A 6 -2.58 -7.57 -1.16
C ASN A 6 -2.87 -7.13 0.28
N ARG A 7 -2.53 -7.97 1.26
CA ARG A 7 -2.73 -7.63 2.67
C ARG A 7 -1.80 -6.50 3.11
N GLU A 8 -0.57 -6.51 2.63
CA GLU A 8 0.38 -5.44 2.92
C GLU A 8 -0.08 -4.12 2.31
N GLU A 9 -0.66 -4.17 1.11
CA GLU A 9 -1.22 -2.97 0.49
C GLU A 9 -2.36 -2.39 1.32
N ASP A 10 -3.23 -3.25 1.85
CA ASP A 10 -4.32 -2.80 2.72
C ASP A 10 -3.78 -2.03 3.92
N VAL A 11 -2.72 -2.54 4.53
CA VAL A 11 -2.07 -1.88 5.67
C VAL A 11 -1.48 -0.54 5.26
N MET A 12 -0.80 -0.49 4.11
CA MET A 12 -0.22 0.77 3.63
C MET A 12 -1.27 1.82 3.32
N ILE A 13 -2.40 1.41 2.74
CA ILE A 13 -3.51 2.34 2.47
C ILE A 13 -3.97 3.01 3.76
N ILE A 14 -4.09 2.23 4.82
CA ILE A 14 -4.48 2.77 6.13
C ILE A 14 -3.40 3.72 6.67
N LEU A 15 -2.13 3.31 6.57
CA LEU A 15 -1.03 4.15 7.07
C LEU A 15 -0.88 5.44 6.29
N TRP A 16 -1.10 5.42 4.97
CA TRP A 16 -1.08 6.66 4.18
C TRP A 16 -2.21 7.60 4.60
N ASP A 17 -3.36 7.05 4.92
CA ASP A 17 -4.50 7.84 5.36
C ASP A 17 -4.27 8.44 6.75
N LEU A 18 -3.78 7.64 7.70
CA LEU A 18 -3.53 8.09 9.06
C LEU A 18 -2.26 8.92 9.20
N LYS A 19 -1.32 8.77 8.27
CA LYS A 19 -0.02 9.42 8.21
C LYS A 19 0.98 8.90 9.24
N GLN A 20 0.54 8.62 10.45
CA GLN A 20 1.33 7.95 11.48
C GLN A 20 0.36 7.24 12.41
N ALA A 21 0.73 6.07 12.91
CA ALA A 21 -0.18 5.28 13.72
C ALA A 21 0.55 4.19 14.50
N PHE A 22 0.01 3.89 15.67
CA PHE A 22 0.37 2.67 16.39
C PHE A 22 -0.36 1.48 15.76
N VAL A 23 0.12 0.27 16.04
CA VAL A 23 -0.51 -0.94 15.51
C VAL A 23 -2.01 -0.99 15.85
N LYS A 24 -2.36 -0.63 17.08
CA LYS A 24 -3.78 -0.62 17.50
C LYS A 24 -4.64 0.34 16.68
N ASP A 25 -4.07 1.45 16.24
CA ASP A 25 -4.79 2.43 15.43
C ASP A 25 -5.06 1.89 14.04
N VAL A 26 -4.08 1.21 13.46
CA VAL A 26 -4.23 0.55 12.17
C VAL A 26 -5.29 -0.55 12.26
N LEU A 27 -5.22 -1.36 13.32
CA LEU A 27 -6.15 -2.44 13.55
C LEU A 27 -7.59 -1.93 13.62
N ALA A 28 -7.81 -0.78 14.27
CA ALA A 28 -9.13 -0.19 14.42
C ALA A 28 -9.75 0.23 13.08
N GLU A 29 -8.94 0.47 12.07
CA GLU A 29 -9.43 0.90 10.75
C GLU A 29 -9.88 -0.26 9.86
N PHE A 30 -9.56 -1.50 10.22
CA PHE A 30 -10.02 -2.65 9.44
C PHE A 30 -11.51 -2.87 9.67
N LYS A 31 -12.29 -2.86 8.59
CA LYS A 31 -13.73 -3.05 8.62
C LYS A 31 -14.12 -4.49 8.26
N VAL A 32 -13.32 -5.12 7.41
CA VAL A 32 -13.56 -6.48 6.89
C VAL A 32 -12.26 -7.27 7.03
N ASP A 33 -12.38 -8.54 7.37
CA ASP A 33 -11.22 -9.45 7.51
C ASP A 33 -10.15 -8.88 8.43
N LYS A 34 -10.57 -8.38 9.57
CA LYS A 34 -9.68 -7.80 10.56
C LYS A 34 -8.66 -8.84 11.04
N PRO A 35 -7.35 -8.58 10.89
CA PRO A 35 -6.33 -9.52 11.35
C PRO A 35 -6.20 -9.50 12.86
N HIS A 36 -5.58 -10.54 13.41
CA HIS A 36 -5.17 -10.51 14.80
C HIS A 36 -4.08 -9.47 15.01
N TYR A 37 -4.01 -8.91 16.21
CA TYR A 37 -3.02 -7.90 16.55
C TYR A 37 -1.60 -8.36 16.24
N ASN A 38 -1.24 -9.59 16.64
CA ASN A 38 0.10 -10.11 16.42
C ASN A 38 0.42 -10.27 14.93
N THR A 39 -0.56 -10.70 14.15
CA THR A 39 -0.40 -10.83 12.71
C THR A 39 -0.15 -9.48 12.07
N LEU A 40 -0.95 -8.48 12.45
CA LEU A 40 -0.79 -7.12 11.93
C LEU A 40 0.56 -6.54 12.33
N SER A 41 0.97 -6.73 13.57
CA SER A 41 2.27 -6.26 14.06
C SER A 41 3.42 -6.85 13.24
N THR A 42 3.34 -8.14 12.93
CA THR A 42 4.35 -8.80 12.10
C THR A 42 4.34 -8.25 10.68
N MET A 43 3.17 -8.01 10.10
CA MET A 43 3.07 -7.42 8.76
C MET A 43 3.71 -6.04 8.70
N ILE A 44 3.47 -5.21 9.71
CA ILE A 44 4.04 -3.86 9.74
C ILE A 44 5.55 -3.91 9.90
N ARG A 45 6.07 -4.83 10.71
CA ARG A 45 7.52 -5.03 10.82
C ARG A 45 8.12 -5.48 9.49
N ASN A 46 7.42 -6.34 8.77
CA ASN A 46 7.87 -6.75 7.44
C ASN A 46 7.89 -5.57 6.46
N LEU A 47 6.92 -4.67 6.55
CA LEU A 47 6.90 -3.45 5.75
C LEU A 47 8.08 -2.54 6.09
N GLU A 48 8.47 -2.49 7.35
CA GLU A 48 9.65 -1.74 7.77
C GLU A 48 10.92 -2.35 7.19
N GLU A 49 11.05 -3.66 7.23
CA GLU A 49 12.20 -4.35 6.64
C GLU A 49 12.29 -4.14 5.13
N LYS A 50 11.15 -4.05 4.47
CA LYS A 50 11.09 -3.77 3.03
C LYS A 50 11.36 -2.31 2.68
N GLY A 51 11.48 -1.44 3.69
CA GLY A 51 11.77 -0.03 3.48
C GLY A 51 10.55 0.84 3.18
N TYR A 52 9.36 0.35 3.45
CA TYR A 52 8.12 1.12 3.21
C TYR A 52 7.73 2.02 4.35
N VAL A 53 8.05 1.64 5.57
CA VAL A 53 7.71 2.41 6.77
C VAL A 53 8.91 2.48 7.71
N ALA A 54 8.87 3.45 8.62
CA ALA A 54 9.78 3.56 9.73
C ALA A 54 8.96 3.80 10.99
N HIS A 55 9.60 3.87 12.14
CA HIS A 55 8.87 4.10 13.37
C HIS A 55 9.63 5.02 14.32
N ASN A 56 8.86 5.68 15.18
CA ASN A 56 9.36 6.36 16.36
C ASN A 56 8.98 5.51 17.58
N ALA A 57 9.93 5.31 18.48
CA ALA A 57 9.67 4.54 19.69
C ALA A 57 9.06 5.43 20.77
N PHE A 58 8.00 4.95 21.39
CA PHE A 58 7.37 5.58 22.56
C PHE A 58 7.27 4.53 23.65
N GLY A 59 8.30 4.44 24.48
CA GLY A 59 8.40 3.37 25.46
C GLY A 59 8.48 2.02 24.76
N ASN A 60 7.55 1.12 25.07
CA ASN A 60 7.48 -0.21 24.48
C ASN A 60 6.63 -0.26 23.22
N THR A 61 6.07 0.87 22.77
CA THR A 61 5.23 0.92 21.58
C THR A 61 5.92 1.68 20.46
N HIS A 62 5.59 1.32 19.23
CA HIS A 62 6.15 1.96 18.04
C HIS A 62 5.04 2.65 17.25
N GLN A 63 5.26 3.92 16.95
CA GLN A 63 4.39 4.66 16.04
C GLN A 63 5.00 4.62 14.66
N TYR A 64 4.31 3.98 13.72
CA TYR A 64 4.80 3.79 12.36
C TYR A 64 4.34 4.90 11.45
N TYR A 65 5.16 5.22 10.46
CA TYR A 65 4.82 6.20 9.43
C TYR A 65 5.40 5.77 8.09
N PRO A 66 4.71 6.09 6.96
CA PRO A 66 5.20 5.70 5.64
C PRO A 66 6.46 6.48 5.25
N ILE A 67 7.46 5.77 4.72
CA ILE A 67 8.61 6.37 4.07
C ILE A 67 8.34 6.50 2.58
N VAL A 68 7.76 5.45 1.98
CA VAL A 68 7.35 5.45 0.58
C VAL A 68 5.98 6.10 0.50
N THR A 69 5.87 7.18 -0.26
CA THR A 69 4.60 7.89 -0.40
C THR A 69 3.63 7.11 -1.27
N LYS A 70 2.35 7.43 -1.14
CA LYS A 70 1.31 6.83 -1.97
C LYS A 70 1.55 7.12 -3.45
N GLU A 71 1.98 8.34 -3.77
CA GLU A 71 2.28 8.74 -5.14
C GLU A 71 3.42 7.94 -5.74
N VAL A 72 4.50 7.76 -4.98
CA VAL A 72 5.66 6.98 -5.43
C VAL A 72 5.26 5.52 -5.68
N TYR A 73 4.52 4.93 -4.76
CA TYR A 73 4.08 3.55 -4.89
C TYR A 73 3.13 3.38 -6.09
N ARG A 74 2.18 4.29 -6.23
CA ARG A 74 1.20 4.27 -7.33
C ARG A 74 1.91 4.38 -8.68
N LYS A 75 2.88 5.28 -8.78
CA LYS A 75 3.65 5.46 -10.01
C LYS A 75 4.41 4.19 -10.36
N ARG A 76 5.04 3.57 -9.37
CA ARG A 76 5.76 2.32 -9.57
C ARG A 76 4.84 1.20 -10.02
N PHE A 77 3.67 1.10 -9.40
CA PHE A 77 2.66 0.10 -9.77
C PHE A 77 2.18 0.29 -11.21
N MET A 78 1.94 1.54 -11.63
CA MET A 78 1.53 1.83 -13.01
C MET A 78 2.61 1.43 -14.00
N ASN A 79 3.87 1.71 -13.71
CA ASN A 79 4.97 1.29 -14.57
C ASN A 79 5.02 -0.23 -14.70
N GLN A 80 4.80 -0.93 -13.61
CA GLN A 80 4.79 -2.39 -13.61
C GLN A 80 3.62 -2.94 -14.45
N ALA A 81 2.45 -2.34 -14.33
CA ALA A 81 1.28 -2.74 -15.12
C ALA A 81 1.51 -2.51 -16.60
N ILE A 82 2.12 -1.39 -16.96
CA ILE A 82 2.44 -1.09 -18.35
C ILE A 82 3.41 -2.13 -18.90
N GLU A 83 4.43 -2.48 -18.13
CA GLU A 83 5.41 -3.46 -18.54
C GLU A 83 4.80 -4.84 -18.70
N ASP A 84 3.96 -5.26 -17.74
CA ASP A 84 3.41 -6.61 -17.70
C ASP A 84 2.29 -6.84 -18.71
N TYR A 85 1.44 -5.82 -18.94
CA TYR A 85 0.22 -6.01 -19.72
C TYR A 85 0.18 -5.23 -21.02
N PHE A 86 1.00 -4.20 -21.17
CA PHE A 86 0.93 -3.30 -22.33
C PHE A 86 2.27 -3.12 -23.03
N SER A 87 3.25 -3.95 -22.70
CA SER A 87 4.60 -3.92 -23.32
C SER A 87 5.21 -2.52 -23.34
N ASN A 88 5.10 -1.80 -22.24
CA ASN A 88 5.59 -0.42 -22.06
C ASN A 88 4.90 0.59 -22.99
N SER A 89 3.69 0.29 -23.45
CA SER A 89 2.95 1.18 -24.33
C SER A 89 1.87 1.95 -23.57
N TYR A 90 2.11 3.23 -23.32
CA TYR A 90 1.10 4.11 -22.73
C TYR A 90 -0.14 4.23 -23.62
N LYS A 91 0.05 4.15 -24.93
CA LYS A 91 -1.05 4.18 -25.88
C LYS A 91 -2.01 3.01 -25.66
N ASN A 92 -1.48 1.82 -25.48
CA ASN A 92 -2.29 0.64 -25.21
C ASN A 92 -3.03 0.75 -23.88
N LEU A 93 -2.35 1.29 -22.85
CA LEU A 93 -2.97 1.52 -21.56
C LEU A 93 -4.15 2.49 -21.66
N VAL A 94 -3.93 3.61 -22.33
CA VAL A 94 -4.97 4.62 -22.53
C VAL A 94 -6.14 4.03 -23.32
N SER A 95 -5.86 3.27 -24.38
CA SER A 95 -6.90 2.61 -25.15
C SER A 95 -7.74 1.65 -24.35
N PHE A 96 -7.10 0.90 -23.44
CA PHE A 96 -7.79 -0.02 -22.54
C PHE A 96 -8.75 0.72 -21.63
N PHE A 97 -8.31 1.78 -20.98
CA PHE A 97 -9.16 2.56 -20.08
C PHE A 97 -10.26 3.31 -20.83
N ALA A 98 -9.97 3.80 -22.03
CA ALA A 98 -10.98 4.45 -22.85
C ALA A 98 -12.11 3.50 -23.22
N ALA A 99 -11.78 2.24 -23.51
CA ALA A 99 -12.78 1.23 -23.81
C ALA A 99 -13.66 0.94 -22.60
N GLU A 100 -13.07 0.92 -21.39
CA GLU A 100 -13.83 0.71 -20.16
C GLU A 100 -14.74 1.89 -19.85
N GLU A 101 -14.26 3.11 -20.05
CA GLU A 101 -15.04 4.32 -19.81
C GLU A 101 -16.25 4.43 -20.74
N LYS A 102 -16.15 3.90 -21.92
CA LYS A 102 -17.23 3.87 -22.87
C LYS A 102 -18.49 3.21 -22.31
N ILE A 103 -18.31 2.32 -21.38
CA ILE A 103 -19.38 1.58 -20.73
C ILE A 103 -20.10 2.46 -19.71
N SER A 104 -19.40 3.38 -19.09
CA SER A 104 -19.92 4.20 -18.01
C SER A 104 -20.55 5.52 -18.50
N VAL A 105 -20.44 5.81 -19.78
CA VAL A 105 -21.05 6.99 -20.38
C VAL A 105 -22.42 6.67 -21.04
#